data_a8f197518edac91bf18f0a16a89c28fc
#
_entry.id   a8f197518edac91bf18f0a16a89c28fc
#
_cell.length_a   1.000
_cell.length_b   1.000
_cell.length_c   1.000
_cell.angle_alpha   90.00
_cell.angle_beta   90.00
_cell.angle_gamma   90.00
#
_symmetry.space_group_name_H-M   'P 1'
#
loop_
_entity.id
_entity.type
_entity.pdbx_description
1 polymer ?
#
loop_
_entity_poly.entity_id
_entity_poly.type
_entity_poly.pdbx_seq_one_letter_code
_entity_poly.pdbx_strand_id
1 'polypeptide(L)'
;MNYNSTRNAALQVTAAQAIAQGISEEGGLFVPQSFPKADLNDMLGLDYIGRAEYVLSRFLTDFTPEEIKACAESAYGGGKFDDNTPAPVVSLDEHGENKHILELWHGPTCAFKDMALQILPHLLTRSLKKTADGKTAVILVATSGDTGKAALEGFKDVAGTEMIVFYPENGVSPMQKRQMNTQEGENVCVCAIHGNFDDAQTGVKKIFTDPALKAELAQHNKMFSSANSINWGRLLPQIVYYFSAYLDLVNAKKIKMGDAINVVVPTGNFGNILASYYAKRMGLPIHKFICASNSNNVLTDFIRTGTYDKKRAFYTTISPSMDILVSSNLERLLYHLCGEDTEKLTGWMNALQSGGAYTVDAATADAVRALFYGGCCDDKETVEVIRNTFEKDGYLCDTHTAVAVGVYEQYLKETGDNTPAVIASTASPYKFPDSVLDAFDCEKPADPFAEAELLAKLSNTKIPAPITALRTKSVRFENTCAAADMADFVRETVRV
;
A
#
# COMPACT_ATOMS: atom_id res chain seq x y z
N MET A 1 -23.72 4.29 -5.79
CA MET A 1 -23.07 3.65 -4.64
C MET A 1 -22.86 4.71 -3.57
N ASN A 2 -23.34 4.48 -2.35
CA ASN A 2 -23.02 5.33 -1.20
C ASN A 2 -21.99 4.64 -0.31
N TYR A 3 -21.35 5.44 0.54
CA TYR A 3 -20.34 5.01 1.49
C TYR A 3 -20.75 5.41 2.90
N ASN A 4 -20.53 4.51 3.84
CA ASN A 4 -20.71 4.77 5.27
C ASN A 4 -19.34 4.99 5.93
N SER A 5 -19.36 5.56 7.13
CA SER A 5 -18.20 5.49 8.02
C SER A 5 -18.25 4.21 8.86
N THR A 6 -17.12 3.60 9.10
CA THR A 6 -16.98 2.45 10.00
C THR A 6 -17.44 2.74 11.44
N ARG A 7 -17.49 4.02 11.84
CA ARG A 7 -17.88 4.47 13.20
C ARG A 7 -19.17 5.25 13.26
N ASN A 8 -19.81 5.53 12.11
CA ASN A 8 -21.07 6.24 12.04
C ASN A 8 -21.94 5.68 10.92
N ALA A 9 -22.90 4.82 11.28
CA ALA A 9 -23.83 4.21 10.32
C ALA A 9 -24.80 5.21 9.67
N ALA A 10 -25.07 6.36 10.31
CA ALA A 10 -25.96 7.37 9.77
C ALA A 10 -25.30 8.24 8.68
N LEU A 11 -23.96 8.29 8.65
CA LEU A 11 -23.24 9.06 7.64
C LEU A 11 -23.30 8.34 6.30
N GLN A 12 -23.77 9.06 5.28
CA GLN A 12 -23.77 8.59 3.89
C GLN A 12 -23.13 9.64 3.00
N VAL A 13 -22.11 9.23 2.27
CA VAL A 13 -21.38 10.09 1.33
C VAL A 13 -21.23 9.42 -0.03
N THR A 14 -21.00 10.21 -1.08
CA THR A 14 -20.66 9.70 -2.42
C THR A 14 -19.22 9.25 -2.48
N ALA A 15 -18.82 8.55 -3.55
CA ALA A 15 -17.43 8.17 -3.75
C ALA A 15 -16.51 9.39 -3.84
N ALA A 16 -16.91 10.44 -4.53
CA ALA A 16 -16.14 11.68 -4.62
C ALA A 16 -15.94 12.33 -3.25
N GLN A 17 -16.96 12.36 -2.40
CA GLN A 17 -16.86 12.88 -1.03
C GLN A 17 -15.90 12.02 -0.18
N ALA A 18 -16.02 10.70 -0.24
CA ALA A 18 -15.14 9.77 0.49
C ALA A 18 -13.66 9.93 0.09
N ILE A 19 -13.38 10.11 -1.20
CA ILE A 19 -12.02 10.32 -1.72
C ILE A 19 -11.49 11.71 -1.32
N ALA A 20 -12.30 12.76 -1.46
CA ALA A 20 -11.90 14.13 -1.12
C ALA A 20 -11.58 14.30 0.37
N GLN A 21 -12.41 13.71 1.24
CA GLN A 21 -12.24 13.77 2.70
C GLN A 21 -11.13 12.82 3.19
N GLY A 22 -11.03 11.61 2.61
CA GLY A 22 -10.06 10.57 2.97
C GLY A 22 -10.37 9.83 4.27
N ILE A 23 -10.93 10.52 5.27
CA ILE A 23 -11.35 10.01 6.59
C ILE A 23 -12.60 10.78 7.03
N SER A 24 -13.51 10.17 7.77
CA SER A 24 -14.66 10.85 8.31
C SER A 24 -14.31 11.72 9.53
N GLU A 25 -15.19 12.70 9.86
CA GLU A 25 -14.92 13.69 10.91
C GLU A 25 -14.72 13.06 12.29
N GLU A 26 -15.42 11.97 12.61
CA GLU A 26 -15.28 11.23 13.85
C GLU A 26 -14.10 10.23 13.83
N GLY A 27 -13.32 10.21 12.75
CA GLY A 27 -12.13 9.38 12.59
C GLY A 27 -12.38 7.95 12.07
N GLY A 28 -13.61 7.64 11.66
CA GLY A 28 -13.96 6.39 11.00
C GLY A 28 -13.50 6.35 9.54
N LEU A 29 -13.40 5.14 8.99
CA LEU A 29 -12.96 4.92 7.61
C LEU A 29 -14.15 4.72 6.68
N PHE A 30 -14.07 5.26 5.46
CA PHE A 30 -15.14 5.07 4.50
C PHE A 30 -15.13 3.65 3.93
N VAL A 31 -16.33 3.03 3.87
CA VAL A 31 -16.58 1.70 3.32
C VAL A 31 -17.79 1.75 2.37
N PRO A 32 -17.79 0.99 1.26
CA PRO A 32 -18.95 0.93 0.38
C PRO A 32 -20.11 0.21 1.06
N GLN A 33 -21.35 0.68 0.84
CA GLN A 33 -22.56 0.05 1.40
C GLN A 33 -22.83 -1.35 0.85
N SER A 34 -22.29 -1.68 -0.32
CA SER A 34 -22.46 -2.99 -0.95
C SER A 34 -21.24 -3.34 -1.82
N PHE A 35 -21.09 -4.63 -2.10
CA PHE A 35 -20.06 -5.15 -2.99
C PHE A 35 -20.71 -5.64 -4.28
N PRO A 36 -20.58 -4.89 -5.39
CA PRO A 36 -21.12 -5.31 -6.68
C PRO A 36 -20.40 -6.57 -7.15
N LYS A 37 -21.17 -7.54 -7.66
CA LYS A 37 -20.60 -8.76 -8.23
C LYS A 37 -19.89 -8.45 -9.54
N ALA A 38 -18.73 -9.05 -9.72
CA ALA A 38 -17.97 -9.02 -10.96
C ALA A 38 -18.23 -10.31 -11.75
N ASP A 39 -18.47 -10.19 -13.06
CA ASP A 39 -18.41 -11.33 -13.96
C ASP A 39 -16.99 -11.44 -14.50
N LEU A 40 -16.31 -12.54 -14.16
CA LEU A 40 -14.94 -12.79 -14.55
C LEU A 40 -14.80 -12.98 -16.08
N ASN A 41 -15.86 -13.45 -16.76
CA ASN A 41 -15.85 -13.64 -18.21
C ASN A 41 -15.84 -12.28 -18.94
N ASP A 42 -16.53 -11.27 -18.40
CA ASP A 42 -16.51 -9.90 -18.97
C ASP A 42 -15.11 -9.29 -18.93
N MET A 43 -14.28 -9.72 -17.98
CA MET A 43 -12.95 -9.18 -17.76
C MET A 43 -11.82 -9.97 -18.42
N LEU A 44 -12.08 -11.20 -18.88
CA LEU A 44 -11.04 -12.14 -19.31
C LEU A 44 -10.21 -11.63 -20.49
N GLY A 45 -10.86 -10.96 -21.46
CA GLY A 45 -10.22 -10.39 -22.65
C GLY A 45 -9.72 -8.94 -22.50
N LEU A 46 -9.91 -8.33 -21.34
CA LEU A 46 -9.49 -6.95 -21.09
C LEU A 46 -8.01 -6.89 -20.70
N ASP A 47 -7.33 -5.84 -21.13
CA ASP A 47 -6.04 -5.44 -20.58
C ASP A 47 -6.19 -4.86 -19.16
N TYR A 48 -5.07 -4.48 -18.55
CA TYR A 48 -5.08 -3.94 -17.17
C TYR A 48 -5.93 -2.66 -17.04
N ILE A 49 -5.87 -1.76 -18.03
CA ILE A 49 -6.65 -0.51 -18.06
C ILE A 49 -8.14 -0.83 -18.14
N GLY A 50 -8.55 -1.71 -19.02
CA GLY A 50 -9.95 -2.14 -19.15
C GLY A 50 -10.47 -2.84 -17.87
N ARG A 51 -9.63 -3.65 -17.22
CA ARG A 51 -9.94 -4.26 -15.91
C ARG A 51 -10.08 -3.20 -14.81
N ALA A 52 -9.24 -2.17 -14.85
CA ALA A 52 -9.35 -1.03 -13.92
C ALA A 52 -10.65 -0.26 -14.15
N GLU A 53 -10.99 0.07 -15.39
CA GLU A 53 -12.28 0.71 -15.73
C GLU A 53 -13.47 -0.13 -15.25
N TYR A 54 -13.42 -1.44 -15.46
CA TYR A 54 -14.47 -2.38 -15.03
C TYR A 54 -14.69 -2.38 -13.52
N VAL A 55 -13.61 -2.46 -12.74
CA VAL A 55 -13.70 -2.48 -11.27
C VAL A 55 -14.08 -1.10 -10.72
N LEU A 56 -13.41 -0.04 -11.18
CA LEU A 56 -13.61 1.31 -10.67
C LEU A 56 -15.04 1.81 -10.92
N SER A 57 -15.62 1.55 -12.10
CA SER A 57 -17.00 2.00 -12.45
C SER A 57 -18.07 1.42 -11.53
N ARG A 58 -17.83 0.27 -10.91
CA ARG A 58 -18.77 -0.35 -9.98
C ARG A 58 -18.84 0.33 -8.63
N PHE A 59 -17.78 1.03 -8.25
CA PHE A 59 -17.70 1.75 -6.98
C PHE A 59 -17.83 3.27 -7.14
N LEU A 60 -17.32 3.83 -8.22
CA LEU A 60 -17.30 5.28 -8.50
C LEU A 60 -18.55 5.70 -9.29
N THR A 61 -19.73 5.44 -8.78
CA THR A 61 -21.02 5.64 -9.51
C THR A 61 -21.41 7.10 -9.71
N ASP A 62 -20.72 8.03 -9.07
CA ASP A 62 -20.83 9.48 -9.25
C ASP A 62 -19.77 10.06 -10.19
N PHE A 63 -18.94 9.19 -10.80
CA PHE A 63 -18.02 9.53 -11.89
C PHE A 63 -18.62 9.08 -13.23
N THR A 64 -18.35 9.83 -14.31
CA THR A 64 -18.75 9.37 -15.63
C THR A 64 -17.79 8.28 -16.16
N PRO A 65 -18.22 7.46 -17.12
CA PRO A 65 -17.31 6.48 -17.76
C PRO A 65 -16.04 7.12 -18.33
N GLU A 66 -16.15 8.31 -18.93
CA GLU A 66 -15.04 9.05 -19.51
C GLU A 66 -14.06 9.54 -18.43
N GLU A 67 -14.58 9.99 -17.27
CA GLU A 67 -13.74 10.36 -16.14
C GLU A 67 -12.94 9.17 -15.62
N ILE A 68 -13.57 8.01 -15.48
CA ILE A 68 -12.93 6.77 -14.98
C ILE A 68 -11.86 6.31 -15.98
N LYS A 69 -12.21 6.26 -17.27
CA LYS A 69 -11.28 5.91 -18.34
C LYS A 69 -10.07 6.82 -18.35
N ALA A 70 -10.28 8.13 -18.34
CA ALA A 70 -9.18 9.10 -18.31
C ALA A 70 -8.29 8.96 -17.06
N CYS A 71 -8.86 8.60 -15.89
CA CYS A 71 -8.07 8.31 -14.69
C CYS A 71 -7.20 7.05 -14.88
N ALA A 72 -7.78 5.96 -15.40
CA ALA A 72 -7.08 4.70 -15.60
C ALA A 72 -5.95 4.82 -16.65
N GLU A 73 -6.24 5.47 -17.80
CA GLU A 73 -5.26 5.72 -18.87
C GLU A 73 -4.10 6.62 -18.36
N SER A 74 -4.43 7.68 -17.60
CA SER A 74 -3.42 8.58 -17.01
C SER A 74 -2.54 7.88 -15.98
N ALA A 75 -3.07 6.90 -15.27
CA ALA A 75 -2.36 6.18 -14.22
C ALA A 75 -1.50 5.05 -14.76
N TYR A 76 -2.05 4.23 -15.66
CA TYR A 76 -1.48 2.95 -16.05
C TYR A 76 -0.99 2.92 -17.50
N GLY A 77 -1.30 3.94 -18.29
CA GLY A 77 -0.86 4.07 -19.69
C GLY A 77 0.44 4.86 -19.83
N GLY A 78 0.80 5.14 -21.09
CA GLY A 78 1.90 6.03 -21.45
C GLY A 78 3.31 5.53 -21.09
N GLY A 79 3.49 4.23 -20.90
CA GLY A 79 4.80 3.66 -20.60
C GLY A 79 5.31 3.97 -19.18
N LYS A 80 4.41 4.25 -18.23
CA LYS A 80 4.77 4.50 -16.82
C LYS A 80 5.27 3.24 -16.09
N PHE A 81 4.89 2.09 -16.57
CA PHE A 81 5.33 0.79 -16.06
C PHE A 81 6.29 0.15 -17.05
N ASP A 82 7.29 -0.56 -16.56
CA ASP A 82 8.39 -1.11 -17.39
C ASP A 82 8.11 -2.50 -17.96
N ASP A 83 6.92 -3.04 -17.71
CA ASP A 83 6.40 -4.27 -18.29
C ASP A 83 5.16 -4.01 -19.16
N ASN A 84 4.78 -5.01 -19.96
CA ASN A 84 3.59 -4.97 -20.82
C ASN A 84 2.28 -4.87 -20.05
N THR A 85 2.30 -5.28 -18.77
CA THR A 85 1.20 -5.10 -17.81
C THR A 85 1.73 -4.49 -16.53
N PRO A 86 0.98 -3.56 -15.88
CA PRO A 86 1.40 -2.96 -14.62
C PRO A 86 1.60 -3.95 -13.46
N ALA A 87 1.01 -5.14 -13.53
CA ALA A 87 1.03 -6.14 -12.46
C ALA A 87 1.19 -7.56 -13.04
N PRO A 88 2.37 -7.90 -13.59
CA PRO A 88 2.61 -9.22 -14.17
C PRO A 88 2.65 -10.31 -13.11
N VAL A 89 2.36 -11.55 -13.53
CA VAL A 89 2.44 -12.75 -12.69
C VAL A 89 3.56 -13.66 -13.18
N VAL A 90 4.51 -13.95 -12.31
CA VAL A 90 5.60 -14.90 -12.54
C VAL A 90 5.27 -16.21 -11.82
N SER A 91 5.25 -17.32 -12.56
CA SER A 91 4.96 -18.64 -11.96
C SER A 91 6.25 -19.33 -11.53
N LEU A 92 6.32 -19.74 -10.27
CA LEU A 92 7.42 -20.54 -9.69
C LEU A 92 6.96 -22.00 -9.54
N ASP A 93 6.35 -22.57 -10.58
CA ASP A 93 5.73 -23.88 -10.55
C ASP A 93 6.59 -25.00 -11.15
N GLU A 94 7.83 -24.74 -11.52
CA GLU A 94 8.74 -25.74 -12.11
C GLU A 94 8.96 -26.95 -11.18
N HIS A 95 8.80 -26.74 -9.86
CA HIS A 95 8.90 -27.80 -8.85
C HIS A 95 7.54 -28.30 -8.34
N GLY A 96 6.43 -27.95 -9.02
CA GLY A 96 5.07 -28.44 -8.69
C GLY A 96 4.43 -27.78 -7.48
N GLU A 97 4.91 -26.60 -7.06
CA GLU A 97 4.45 -25.93 -5.83
C GLU A 97 3.29 -24.93 -6.03
N ASN A 98 2.77 -24.77 -7.24
CA ASN A 98 1.65 -23.85 -7.54
C ASN A 98 1.81 -22.44 -6.92
N LYS A 99 3.06 -21.93 -6.88
CA LYS A 99 3.40 -20.58 -6.41
C LYS A 99 3.43 -19.60 -7.56
N HIS A 100 2.71 -18.50 -7.44
CA HIS A 100 2.64 -17.46 -8.46
C HIS A 100 2.91 -16.11 -7.81
N ILE A 101 3.97 -15.43 -8.24
CA ILE A 101 4.37 -14.12 -7.72
C ILE A 101 3.68 -13.03 -8.52
N LEU A 102 2.87 -12.21 -7.86
CA LEU A 102 2.27 -11.02 -8.43
C LEU A 102 3.21 -9.82 -8.21
N GLU A 103 3.93 -9.44 -9.25
CA GLU A 103 4.89 -8.33 -9.19
C GLU A 103 4.17 -6.98 -9.32
N LEU A 104 4.19 -6.19 -8.25
CA LEU A 104 3.51 -4.90 -8.15
C LEU A 104 4.48 -3.71 -8.18
N TRP A 105 5.71 -3.92 -8.58
CA TRP A 105 6.81 -2.96 -8.47
C TRP A 105 7.37 -2.46 -9.82
N HIS A 106 6.71 -2.72 -10.92
CA HIS A 106 7.09 -2.26 -12.27
C HIS A 106 6.80 -0.78 -12.54
N GLY A 107 6.23 -0.07 -11.57
CA GLY A 107 5.93 1.35 -11.67
C GLY A 107 7.14 2.26 -11.42
N PRO A 108 6.95 3.58 -11.54
CA PRO A 108 8.04 4.57 -11.53
C PRO A 108 8.82 4.65 -10.21
N THR A 109 8.31 4.11 -9.12
CA THR A 109 9.02 4.12 -7.83
C THR A 109 9.46 2.73 -7.36
N CYS A 110 9.23 1.71 -8.19
CA CYS A 110 9.59 0.32 -7.93
C CYS A 110 8.97 -0.25 -6.64
N ALA A 111 7.72 0.12 -6.34
CA ALA A 111 6.95 -0.38 -5.21
C ALA A 111 5.45 -0.44 -5.54
N PHE A 112 4.71 -1.38 -4.91
CA PHE A 112 3.27 -1.59 -5.14
C PHE A 112 2.42 -0.35 -4.90
N LYS A 113 2.95 0.61 -4.16
CA LYS A 113 2.26 1.86 -3.84
C LYS A 113 1.94 2.68 -5.09
N ASP A 114 2.70 2.49 -6.18
CA ASP A 114 2.44 3.08 -7.48
C ASP A 114 1.07 2.68 -8.03
N MET A 115 0.64 1.43 -7.81
CA MET A 115 -0.65 0.93 -8.29
C MET A 115 -1.84 1.77 -7.83
N ALA A 116 -1.73 2.42 -6.68
CA ALA A 116 -2.78 3.30 -6.15
C ALA A 116 -2.40 4.78 -6.23
N LEU A 117 -1.13 5.13 -6.07
CA LEU A 117 -0.70 6.53 -6.04
C LEU A 117 -0.53 7.16 -7.42
N GLN A 118 -0.44 6.37 -8.50
CA GLN A 118 -0.53 6.91 -9.85
C GLN A 118 -1.95 7.34 -10.24
N ILE A 119 -3.00 6.69 -9.70
CA ILE A 119 -4.38 7.03 -10.01
C ILE A 119 -5.04 7.99 -9.02
N LEU A 120 -4.66 7.95 -7.73
CA LEU A 120 -5.27 8.77 -6.68
C LEU A 120 -5.32 10.27 -7.02
N PRO A 121 -4.27 10.91 -7.55
CA PRO A 121 -4.31 12.33 -7.89
C PRO A 121 -5.42 12.67 -8.89
N HIS A 122 -5.63 11.81 -9.87
CA HIS A 122 -6.65 11.98 -10.91
C HIS A 122 -8.08 11.80 -10.36
N LEU A 123 -8.25 10.85 -9.44
CA LEU A 123 -9.51 10.66 -8.73
C LEU A 123 -9.78 11.82 -7.77
N LEU A 124 -8.76 12.26 -7.03
CA LEU A 124 -8.88 13.32 -6.04
C LEU A 124 -9.24 14.66 -6.68
N THR A 125 -8.57 15.06 -7.75
CA THR A 125 -8.85 16.34 -8.43
C THR A 125 -10.25 16.38 -9.03
N ARG A 126 -10.75 15.26 -9.56
CA ARG A 126 -12.14 15.16 -10.03
C ARG A 126 -13.13 15.19 -8.84
N SER A 127 -12.79 14.51 -7.76
CA SER A 127 -13.59 14.56 -6.51
C SER A 127 -13.71 15.98 -6.00
N LEU A 128 -12.62 16.74 -5.92
CA LEU A 128 -12.63 18.13 -5.46
C LEU A 128 -13.46 19.06 -6.38
N LYS A 129 -13.43 18.84 -7.70
CA LYS A 129 -14.29 19.58 -8.62
C LYS A 129 -15.78 19.33 -8.36
N LYS A 130 -16.14 18.12 -7.91
CA LYS A 130 -17.52 17.73 -7.61
C LYS A 130 -17.98 18.17 -6.21
N THR A 131 -17.08 18.33 -5.25
CA THR A 131 -17.43 18.45 -3.81
C THR A 131 -16.90 19.69 -3.11
N ALA A 132 -15.93 20.39 -3.66
CA ALA A 132 -15.19 21.46 -2.99
C ALA A 132 -14.86 22.66 -3.91
N ASP A 133 -15.69 22.91 -4.91
CA ASP A 133 -15.58 24.05 -5.83
C ASP A 133 -14.17 24.22 -6.47
N GLY A 134 -13.48 23.12 -6.67
CA GLY A 134 -12.15 23.11 -7.29
C GLY A 134 -11.03 23.69 -6.43
N LYS A 135 -11.15 23.65 -5.09
CA LYS A 135 -10.05 24.03 -4.20
C LYS A 135 -8.77 23.23 -4.48
N THR A 136 -7.63 23.86 -4.25
CA THR A 136 -6.34 23.17 -4.31
C THR A 136 -6.15 22.29 -3.07
N ALA A 137 -5.85 21.02 -3.29
CA ALA A 137 -5.54 20.08 -2.21
C ALA A 137 -4.09 20.25 -1.74
N VAL A 138 -3.87 20.55 -0.49
CA VAL A 138 -2.57 20.48 0.19
C VAL A 138 -2.46 19.12 0.87
N ILE A 139 -1.51 18.32 0.41
CA ILE A 139 -1.36 16.93 0.84
C ILE A 139 -0.06 16.81 1.64
N LEU A 140 -0.19 16.42 2.90
CA LEU A 140 0.95 16.18 3.77
C LEU A 140 1.12 14.67 3.99
N VAL A 141 2.35 14.19 3.87
CA VAL A 141 2.71 12.80 4.09
C VAL A 141 3.89 12.72 5.03
N ALA A 142 3.73 12.00 6.14
CA ALA A 142 4.86 11.47 6.91
C ALA A 142 5.19 10.08 6.38
N THR A 143 6.47 9.80 6.12
CA THR A 143 6.89 8.55 5.50
C THR A 143 8.16 7.97 6.13
N SER A 144 8.25 6.65 6.13
CA SER A 144 9.48 5.88 6.36
C SER A 144 10.18 5.46 5.05
N GLY A 145 9.79 6.05 3.89
CA GLY A 145 10.43 5.81 2.60
C GLY A 145 9.45 5.68 1.43
N ASP A 146 9.00 4.47 1.10
CA ASP A 146 8.28 4.16 -0.14
C ASP A 146 6.99 4.94 -0.38
N THR A 147 6.18 5.17 0.67
CA THR A 147 4.91 5.89 0.51
C THR A 147 5.14 7.34 0.10
N GLY A 148 6.14 7.99 0.70
CA GLY A 148 6.50 9.37 0.35
C GLY A 148 6.94 9.47 -1.10
N LYS A 149 7.87 8.63 -1.54
CA LYS A 149 8.34 8.63 -2.93
C LYS A 149 7.21 8.36 -3.92
N ALA A 150 6.37 7.35 -3.67
CA ALA A 150 5.27 7.02 -4.58
C ALA A 150 4.21 8.14 -4.63
N ALA A 151 3.96 8.83 -3.49
CA ALA A 151 3.08 9.98 -3.46
C ALA A 151 3.66 11.17 -4.25
N LEU A 152 4.92 11.50 -4.04
CA LEU A 152 5.61 12.55 -4.80
C LEU A 152 5.54 12.31 -6.31
N GLU A 153 5.78 11.09 -6.75
CA GLU A 153 5.75 10.74 -8.17
C GLU A 153 4.34 10.80 -8.75
N GLY A 154 3.35 10.28 -8.03
CA GLY A 154 1.96 10.28 -8.49
C GLY A 154 1.36 11.69 -8.56
N PHE A 155 1.70 12.58 -7.63
CA PHE A 155 1.19 13.95 -7.57
C PHE A 155 2.04 14.96 -8.36
N LYS A 156 3.20 14.54 -8.89
CA LYS A 156 4.09 15.39 -9.69
C LYS A 156 3.30 16.12 -10.79
N ASP A 157 3.34 17.45 -10.75
CA ASP A 157 2.73 18.36 -11.74
C ASP A 157 1.22 18.15 -11.97
N VAL A 158 0.52 17.53 -11.02
CA VAL A 158 -0.95 17.40 -11.10
C VAL A 158 -1.60 18.71 -10.65
N ALA A 159 -2.28 19.38 -11.59
CA ALA A 159 -2.94 20.65 -11.35
C ALA A 159 -3.98 20.56 -10.21
N GLY A 160 -4.02 21.58 -9.34
CA GLY A 160 -4.92 21.63 -8.19
C GLY A 160 -4.43 20.81 -6.99
N THR A 161 -3.15 20.42 -6.97
CA THR A 161 -2.52 19.74 -5.83
C THR A 161 -1.19 20.38 -5.46
N GLU A 162 -0.89 20.41 -4.17
CA GLU A 162 0.41 20.74 -3.60
C GLU A 162 0.77 19.65 -2.59
N MET A 163 1.99 19.12 -2.66
CA MET A 163 2.39 18.01 -1.82
C MET A 163 3.66 18.29 -1.03
N ILE A 164 3.65 18.00 0.26
CA ILE A 164 4.81 18.07 1.14
C ILE A 164 5.00 16.70 1.80
N VAL A 165 6.22 16.16 1.65
CA VAL A 165 6.62 14.91 2.29
C VAL A 165 7.63 15.20 3.38
N PHE A 166 7.33 14.72 4.59
CA PHE A 166 8.23 14.74 5.74
C PHE A 166 8.78 13.34 6.00
N TYR A 167 10.08 13.23 6.20
CA TYR A 167 10.72 11.96 6.54
C TYR A 167 11.77 12.16 7.64
N PRO A 168 12.03 11.16 8.51
CA PRO A 168 13.08 11.25 9.51
C PRO A 168 14.46 11.26 8.83
N GLU A 169 15.32 12.21 9.17
CA GLU A 169 16.62 12.42 8.51
C GLU A 169 17.50 11.16 8.46
N ASN A 170 17.44 10.33 9.50
CA ASN A 170 18.21 9.10 9.65
C ASN A 170 17.34 7.82 9.67
N GLY A 171 16.11 7.89 9.16
CA GLY A 171 15.14 6.80 9.26
C GLY A 171 14.71 6.16 7.94
N VAL A 172 15.43 6.43 6.84
CA VAL A 172 15.15 5.89 5.50
C VAL A 172 16.43 5.35 4.87
N SER A 173 16.31 4.36 3.96
CA SER A 173 17.49 3.83 3.27
C SER A 173 18.14 4.91 2.37
N PRO A 174 19.47 4.80 2.09
CA PRO A 174 20.14 5.74 1.18
C PRO A 174 19.45 5.84 -0.18
N MET A 175 18.98 4.71 -0.73
CA MET A 175 18.26 4.69 -2.01
C MET A 175 16.92 5.40 -1.92
N GLN A 176 16.14 5.20 -0.86
CA GLN A 176 14.86 5.89 -0.62
C GLN A 176 15.07 7.40 -0.41
N LYS A 177 16.09 7.80 0.34
CA LYS A 177 16.48 9.22 0.51
C LYS A 177 16.81 9.84 -0.84
N ARG A 178 17.60 9.15 -1.65
CA ARG A 178 17.95 9.60 -3.02
C ARG A 178 16.72 9.75 -3.89
N GLN A 179 15.80 8.78 -3.87
CA GLN A 179 14.54 8.82 -4.62
C GLN A 179 13.69 10.06 -4.27
N MET A 180 13.60 10.43 -2.99
CA MET A 180 12.81 11.58 -2.54
C MET A 180 13.51 12.90 -2.86
N ASN A 181 14.79 13.02 -2.53
CA ASN A 181 15.53 14.29 -2.67
C ASN A 181 15.80 14.69 -4.13
N THR A 182 15.71 13.74 -5.07
CA THR A 182 15.84 14.00 -6.52
C THR A 182 14.48 14.10 -7.23
N GLN A 183 13.37 14.13 -6.48
CA GLN A 183 12.03 14.22 -7.05
C GLN A 183 11.86 15.50 -7.88
N GLU A 184 11.33 15.36 -9.08
CA GLU A 184 10.95 16.45 -9.99
C GLU A 184 9.48 16.85 -9.75
N GLY A 185 9.07 18.01 -10.26
CA GLY A 185 7.72 18.56 -10.16
C GLY A 185 7.70 19.90 -9.42
N GLU A 186 6.85 20.83 -9.89
CA GLU A 186 6.78 22.19 -9.34
C GLU A 186 5.86 22.30 -8.12
N ASN A 187 4.96 21.33 -7.96
CA ASN A 187 3.94 21.29 -6.91
C ASN A 187 4.30 20.34 -5.74
N VAL A 188 5.53 19.84 -5.70
CA VAL A 188 5.99 18.88 -4.67
C VAL A 188 7.17 19.44 -3.89
N CYS A 189 7.22 19.13 -2.60
CA CYS A 189 8.30 19.51 -1.70
C CYS A 189 8.65 18.37 -0.75
N VAL A 190 9.92 18.30 -0.34
CA VAL A 190 10.43 17.29 0.58
C VAL A 190 11.20 17.97 1.70
N CYS A 191 10.96 17.55 2.94
CA CYS A 191 11.66 18.05 4.12
C CYS A 191 12.05 16.90 5.05
N ALA A 192 13.33 16.81 5.40
CA ALA A 192 13.78 15.92 6.45
C ALA A 192 13.50 16.55 7.83
N ILE A 193 13.06 15.75 8.80
CA ILE A 193 12.87 16.25 10.16
C ILE A 193 13.96 15.73 11.10
N HIS A 194 14.38 16.60 12.02
CA HIS A 194 15.23 16.22 13.14
C HIS A 194 14.38 15.47 14.17
N GLY A 195 14.33 14.15 14.05
CA GLY A 195 13.49 13.27 14.87
C GLY A 195 13.32 11.91 14.22
N ASN A 196 12.40 11.11 14.75
CA ASN A 196 12.04 9.80 14.23
C ASN A 196 10.73 9.85 13.42
N PHE A 197 10.28 8.69 12.94
CA PHE A 197 9.04 8.59 12.14
C PHE A 197 7.78 8.98 12.94
N ASP A 198 7.75 8.67 14.24
CA ASP A 198 6.61 9.04 15.09
C ASP A 198 6.52 10.56 15.30
N ASP A 199 7.67 11.26 15.33
CA ASP A 199 7.73 12.72 15.39
C ASP A 199 7.16 13.33 14.11
N ALA A 200 7.55 12.81 12.93
CA ALA A 200 7.00 13.24 11.64
C ALA A 200 5.48 13.02 11.57
N GLN A 201 5.02 11.84 11.97
CA GLN A 201 3.61 11.48 11.94
C GLN A 201 2.78 12.31 12.92
N THR A 202 3.31 12.56 14.11
CA THR A 202 2.67 13.41 15.13
C THR A 202 2.59 14.86 14.67
N GLY A 203 3.67 15.38 14.05
CA GLY A 203 3.69 16.71 13.46
C GLY A 203 2.63 16.89 12.37
N VAL A 204 2.57 15.97 11.41
CA VAL A 204 1.54 15.98 10.36
C VAL A 204 0.12 15.92 10.96
N LYS A 205 -0.14 15.08 11.96
CA LYS A 205 -1.45 15.00 12.63
C LYS A 205 -1.84 16.32 13.30
N LYS A 206 -0.89 16.97 14.00
CA LYS A 206 -1.13 18.29 14.62
C LYS A 206 -1.48 19.34 13.58
N ILE A 207 -0.77 19.38 12.46
CA ILE A 207 -1.04 20.31 11.36
C ILE A 207 -2.44 20.08 10.77
N PHE A 208 -2.82 18.83 10.53
CA PHE A 208 -4.15 18.47 10.02
C PHE A 208 -5.29 18.88 10.96
N THR A 209 -5.05 19.00 12.25
CA THR A 209 -6.05 19.37 13.25
C THR A 209 -5.99 20.83 13.68
N ASP A 210 -5.04 21.63 13.16
CA ASP A 210 -4.88 23.05 13.47
C ASP A 210 -5.99 23.90 12.80
N PRO A 211 -6.92 24.51 13.60
CA PRO A 211 -7.98 25.31 13.04
C PRO A 211 -7.50 26.60 12.38
N ALA A 212 -6.40 27.20 12.89
CA ALA A 212 -5.86 28.44 12.37
C ALA A 212 -5.29 28.21 10.96
N LEU A 213 -4.47 27.17 10.79
CA LEU A 213 -3.91 26.85 9.49
C LEU A 213 -4.97 26.40 8.46
N LYS A 214 -6.03 25.69 8.90
CA LYS A 214 -7.20 25.40 8.04
C LYS A 214 -7.88 26.67 7.56
N ALA A 215 -8.04 27.68 8.43
CA ALA A 215 -8.64 28.94 8.06
C ALA A 215 -7.76 29.75 7.09
N GLU A 216 -6.44 29.76 7.31
CA GLU A 216 -5.45 30.39 6.41
C GLU A 216 -5.51 29.73 5.01
N LEU A 217 -5.47 28.40 4.92
CA LEU A 217 -5.63 27.67 3.65
C LEU A 217 -6.94 28.01 2.93
N ALA A 218 -8.05 28.09 3.67
CA ALA A 218 -9.36 28.38 3.10
C ALA A 218 -9.43 29.78 2.48
N GLN A 219 -8.73 30.80 3.06
CA GLN A 219 -8.62 32.14 2.51
C GLN A 219 -7.89 32.16 1.16
N HIS A 220 -7.00 31.19 0.91
CA HIS A 220 -6.25 31.03 -0.33
C HIS A 220 -6.84 29.99 -1.29
N ASN A 221 -8.12 29.63 -1.11
CA ASN A 221 -8.81 28.59 -1.88
C ASN A 221 -8.11 27.23 -1.83
N LYS A 222 -7.50 26.88 -0.68
CA LYS A 222 -6.82 25.63 -0.43
C LYS A 222 -7.50 24.86 0.69
N MET A 223 -7.26 23.53 0.74
CA MET A 223 -7.72 22.68 1.82
C MET A 223 -6.77 21.50 2.02
N PHE A 224 -6.69 20.99 3.23
CA PHE A 224 -5.97 19.73 3.45
C PHE A 224 -6.72 18.56 2.83
N SER A 225 -5.94 17.63 2.28
CA SER A 225 -6.40 16.31 1.87
C SER A 225 -5.34 15.26 2.22
N SER A 226 -5.72 13.99 2.16
CA SER A 226 -4.86 12.87 2.59
C SER A 226 -4.62 11.89 1.46
N ALA A 227 -3.34 11.57 1.22
CA ALA A 227 -2.92 10.46 0.38
C ALA A 227 -2.54 9.21 1.18
N ASN A 228 -2.95 9.09 2.44
CA ASN A 228 -2.65 7.94 3.30
C ASN A 228 -3.39 6.67 2.85
N SER A 229 -2.91 5.51 3.30
CA SER A 229 -3.50 4.20 2.94
C SER A 229 -4.96 4.01 3.36
N ILE A 230 -5.47 4.85 4.28
CA ILE A 230 -6.86 4.86 4.73
C ILE A 230 -7.81 5.52 3.74
N ASN A 231 -7.33 6.37 2.82
CA ASN A 231 -8.16 6.98 1.78
C ASN A 231 -8.76 5.89 0.87
N TRP A 232 -10.08 5.97 0.62
CA TRP A 232 -10.77 5.05 -0.28
C TRP A 232 -10.17 5.03 -1.68
N GLY A 233 -9.76 6.18 -2.21
CA GLY A 233 -9.09 6.30 -3.50
C GLY A 233 -7.72 5.62 -3.58
N ARG A 234 -7.13 5.22 -2.43
CA ARG A 234 -5.95 4.37 -2.37
C ARG A 234 -6.26 2.89 -2.23
N LEU A 235 -7.37 2.56 -1.57
CA LEU A 235 -7.75 1.16 -1.37
C LEU A 235 -8.38 0.56 -2.63
N LEU A 236 -9.32 1.28 -3.23
CA LEU A 236 -10.09 0.82 -4.38
C LEU A 236 -9.24 0.34 -5.57
N PRO A 237 -8.21 1.07 -6.04
CA PRO A 237 -7.40 0.61 -7.18
C PRO A 237 -6.65 -0.69 -6.92
N GLN A 238 -6.41 -1.04 -5.67
CA GLN A 238 -5.71 -2.27 -5.31
C GLN A 238 -6.55 -3.53 -5.51
N ILE A 239 -7.86 -3.39 -5.64
CA ILE A 239 -8.75 -4.52 -5.96
C ILE A 239 -8.44 -5.03 -7.39
N VAL A 240 -8.07 -4.15 -8.30
CA VAL A 240 -7.87 -4.43 -9.72
C VAL A 240 -6.83 -5.51 -9.97
N TYR A 241 -5.66 -5.39 -9.33
CA TYR A 241 -4.56 -6.30 -9.61
C TYR A 241 -4.80 -7.74 -9.10
N TYR A 242 -5.70 -7.94 -8.17
CA TYR A 242 -6.10 -9.31 -7.77
C TYR A 242 -7.00 -9.97 -8.81
N PHE A 243 -7.95 -9.22 -9.41
CA PHE A 243 -8.68 -9.70 -10.57
C PHE A 243 -7.75 -9.95 -11.75
N SER A 244 -6.80 -9.04 -11.99
CA SER A 244 -5.83 -9.17 -13.07
C SER A 244 -5.00 -10.43 -12.90
N ALA A 245 -4.38 -10.64 -11.73
CA ALA A 245 -3.58 -11.83 -11.44
C ALA A 245 -4.35 -13.13 -11.67
N TYR A 246 -5.58 -13.19 -11.14
CA TYR A 246 -6.43 -14.38 -11.33
C TYR A 246 -6.71 -14.68 -12.82
N LEU A 247 -7.12 -13.66 -13.57
CA LEU A 247 -7.44 -13.80 -14.99
C LEU A 247 -6.21 -14.11 -15.84
N ASP A 248 -5.05 -13.57 -15.48
CA ASP A 248 -3.80 -13.88 -16.16
C ASP A 248 -3.37 -15.33 -15.93
N LEU A 249 -3.58 -15.88 -14.73
CA LEU A 249 -3.39 -17.32 -14.45
C LEU A 249 -4.36 -18.19 -15.24
N VAL A 250 -5.62 -17.79 -15.40
CA VAL A 250 -6.59 -18.48 -16.25
C VAL A 250 -6.15 -18.44 -17.70
N ASN A 251 -5.75 -17.27 -18.22
CA ASN A 251 -5.27 -17.10 -19.59
C ASN A 251 -4.00 -17.94 -19.86
N ALA A 252 -3.09 -18.01 -18.88
CA ALA A 252 -1.88 -18.84 -18.93
C ALA A 252 -2.15 -20.34 -18.71
N LYS A 253 -3.42 -20.74 -18.46
CA LYS A 253 -3.85 -22.13 -18.19
C LYS A 253 -3.18 -22.75 -16.95
N LYS A 254 -2.77 -21.93 -15.99
CA LYS A 254 -2.23 -22.37 -14.70
C LYS A 254 -3.36 -22.79 -13.76
N ILE A 255 -4.51 -22.15 -13.88
CA ILE A 255 -5.77 -22.51 -13.20
C ILE A 255 -6.92 -22.47 -14.21
N LYS A 256 -8.07 -23.05 -13.83
CA LYS A 256 -9.32 -22.94 -14.59
C LYS A 256 -10.20 -21.84 -14.01
N MET A 257 -11.06 -21.27 -14.85
CA MET A 257 -12.08 -20.33 -14.39
C MET A 257 -12.95 -20.99 -13.28
N GLY A 258 -13.01 -20.35 -12.13
CA GLY A 258 -13.73 -20.85 -10.94
C GLY A 258 -12.87 -21.62 -9.92
N ASP A 259 -11.64 -22.01 -10.29
CA ASP A 259 -10.71 -22.60 -9.33
C ASP A 259 -10.38 -21.60 -8.22
N ALA A 260 -10.31 -22.06 -6.99
CA ALA A 260 -9.95 -21.21 -5.87
C ALA A 260 -8.43 -20.94 -5.82
N ILE A 261 -8.05 -19.77 -5.33
CA ILE A 261 -6.66 -19.40 -5.06
C ILE A 261 -6.46 -18.98 -3.60
N ASN A 262 -5.27 -19.16 -3.07
CA ASN A 262 -4.80 -18.48 -1.86
C ASN A 262 -4.17 -17.14 -2.23
N VAL A 263 -4.27 -16.16 -1.36
CA VAL A 263 -3.61 -14.85 -1.52
C VAL A 263 -2.69 -14.61 -0.34
N VAL A 264 -1.39 -14.40 -0.62
CA VAL A 264 -0.36 -14.17 0.39
C VAL A 264 0.14 -12.72 0.28
N VAL A 265 0.15 -12.00 1.40
CA VAL A 265 0.49 -10.58 1.38
C VAL A 265 1.44 -10.22 2.52
N PRO A 266 2.62 -9.64 2.20
CA PRO A 266 3.45 -8.99 3.22
C PRO A 266 2.70 -7.76 3.74
N THR A 267 2.31 -7.79 5.03
CA THR A 267 1.25 -6.91 5.52
C THR A 267 1.73 -5.94 6.59
N GLY A 268 1.59 -4.64 6.32
CA GLY A 268 1.70 -3.56 7.29
C GLY A 268 0.33 -2.96 7.60
N ASN A 269 -0.05 -1.87 6.91
CA ASN A 269 -1.30 -1.12 7.14
C ASN A 269 -2.59 -1.83 6.65
N PHE A 270 -2.53 -3.11 6.32
CA PHE A 270 -3.66 -3.96 5.93
C PHE A 270 -4.38 -3.56 4.63
N GLY A 271 -3.97 -2.51 3.92
CA GLY A 271 -4.66 -2.03 2.72
C GLY A 271 -4.64 -3.03 1.57
N ASN A 272 -3.46 -3.60 1.29
CA ASN A 272 -3.26 -4.55 0.20
C ASN A 272 -4.08 -5.83 0.41
N ILE A 273 -3.95 -6.50 1.57
CA ILE A 273 -4.69 -7.74 1.86
C ILE A 273 -6.21 -7.49 1.99
N LEU A 274 -6.63 -6.31 2.46
CA LEU A 274 -8.04 -5.91 2.48
C LEU A 274 -8.61 -5.75 1.06
N ALA A 275 -7.82 -5.24 0.12
CA ALA A 275 -8.23 -5.15 -1.28
C ALA A 275 -8.51 -6.54 -1.87
N SER A 276 -7.73 -7.57 -1.53
CA SER A 276 -8.01 -8.95 -1.92
C SER A 276 -9.30 -9.49 -1.26
N TYR A 277 -9.54 -9.14 0.01
CA TYR A 277 -10.80 -9.46 0.67
C TYR A 277 -12.00 -8.81 -0.04
N TYR A 278 -11.85 -7.57 -0.51
CA TYR A 278 -12.90 -6.91 -1.29
C TYR A 278 -13.10 -7.57 -2.66
N ALA A 279 -12.03 -8.02 -3.32
CA ALA A 279 -12.13 -8.81 -4.54
C ALA A 279 -12.93 -10.12 -4.29
N LYS A 280 -12.69 -10.82 -3.16
CA LYS A 280 -13.50 -11.96 -2.75
C LYS A 280 -14.98 -11.60 -2.55
N ARG A 281 -15.26 -10.47 -1.91
CA ARG A 281 -16.64 -9.97 -1.72
C ARG A 281 -17.34 -9.69 -3.05
N MET A 282 -16.58 -9.29 -4.09
CA MET A 282 -17.07 -9.09 -5.46
C MET A 282 -17.22 -10.40 -6.24
N GLY A 283 -16.72 -11.53 -5.74
CA GLY A 283 -16.90 -12.85 -6.36
C GLY A 283 -15.62 -13.53 -6.85
N LEU A 284 -14.45 -12.92 -6.63
CA LEU A 284 -13.18 -13.59 -6.93
C LEU A 284 -13.02 -14.85 -6.04
N PRO A 285 -12.74 -16.04 -6.59
CA PRO A 285 -12.71 -17.27 -5.81
C PRO A 285 -11.41 -17.41 -5.00
N ILE A 286 -11.32 -16.69 -3.89
CA ILE A 286 -10.20 -16.76 -2.95
C ILE A 286 -10.56 -17.71 -1.82
N HIS A 287 -9.72 -18.73 -1.58
CA HIS A 287 -9.88 -19.69 -0.48
C HIS A 287 -9.41 -19.08 0.84
N LYS A 288 -8.15 -18.74 0.97
CA LYS A 288 -7.51 -18.24 2.19
C LYS A 288 -6.66 -16.98 1.94
N PHE A 289 -6.65 -16.08 2.93
CA PHE A 289 -5.74 -14.95 2.99
C PHE A 289 -4.61 -15.26 3.96
N ILE A 290 -3.38 -15.20 3.51
CA ILE A 290 -2.19 -15.45 4.32
C ILE A 290 -1.54 -14.09 4.59
N CYS A 291 -1.70 -13.64 5.84
CA CYS A 291 -1.17 -12.36 6.34
C CYS A 291 0.22 -12.59 6.90
N ALA A 292 1.22 -12.14 6.18
CA ALA A 292 2.61 -12.28 6.56
C ALA A 292 3.10 -11.04 7.31
N SER A 293 3.70 -11.23 8.48
CA SER A 293 4.33 -10.19 9.31
C SER A 293 5.83 -10.40 9.39
N ASN A 294 6.58 -9.33 9.65
CA ASN A 294 7.96 -9.44 10.12
C ASN A 294 8.00 -9.56 11.66
N SER A 295 9.12 -9.24 12.31
CA SER A 295 9.23 -9.26 13.77
C SER A 295 8.18 -8.38 14.48
N ASN A 296 7.60 -7.40 13.79
CA ASN A 296 6.46 -6.62 14.29
C ASN A 296 5.13 -7.37 14.03
N ASN A 297 4.94 -8.48 14.69
CA ASN A 297 3.94 -9.52 14.40
C ASN A 297 2.56 -9.29 15.03
N VAL A 298 2.17 -8.04 15.29
CA VAL A 298 0.88 -7.70 15.93
C VAL A 298 -0.33 -8.28 15.20
N LEU A 299 -0.30 -8.33 13.86
CA LEU A 299 -1.37 -8.91 13.06
C LEU A 299 -1.44 -10.44 13.16
N THR A 300 -0.28 -11.09 13.20
CA THR A 300 -0.19 -12.55 13.41
C THR A 300 -0.83 -12.95 14.74
N ASP A 301 -0.47 -12.27 15.82
CA ASP A 301 -1.03 -12.52 17.15
C ASP A 301 -2.54 -12.23 17.18
N PHE A 302 -2.96 -11.11 16.58
CA PHE A 302 -4.39 -10.77 16.47
C PHE A 302 -5.20 -11.86 15.74
N ILE A 303 -4.73 -12.31 14.58
CA ILE A 303 -5.43 -13.36 13.79
C ILE A 303 -5.55 -14.65 14.60
N ARG A 304 -4.50 -15.02 15.33
CA ARG A 304 -4.47 -16.25 16.15
C ARG A 304 -5.34 -16.18 17.40
N THR A 305 -5.34 -15.03 18.09
CA THR A 305 -5.93 -14.89 19.43
C THR A 305 -7.22 -14.09 19.49
N GLY A 306 -7.49 -13.22 18.50
CA GLY A 306 -8.57 -12.23 18.54
C GLY A 306 -8.22 -11.01 19.40
N THR A 307 -7.01 -10.93 19.94
CA THR A 307 -6.55 -9.80 20.77
C THR A 307 -5.51 -8.98 20.00
N TYR A 308 -5.80 -7.69 19.83
CA TYR A 308 -4.87 -6.73 19.24
C TYR A 308 -4.21 -5.93 20.36
N ASP A 309 -2.88 -6.02 20.48
CA ASP A 309 -2.10 -5.32 21.50
C ASP A 309 -0.91 -4.60 20.89
N LYS A 310 -0.94 -3.25 20.92
CA LYS A 310 0.17 -2.39 20.46
C LYS A 310 1.23 -2.12 21.52
N LYS A 311 1.03 -2.57 22.78
CA LYS A 311 1.97 -2.41 23.88
C LYS A 311 3.06 -3.48 23.82
N ARG A 312 3.91 -3.37 22.83
CA ARG A 312 5.01 -4.30 22.59
C ARG A 312 6.23 -3.57 22.07
N ALA A 313 7.38 -4.22 22.05
CA ALA A 313 8.58 -3.67 21.44
C ALA A 313 8.33 -3.37 19.96
N PHE A 314 8.90 -2.29 19.48
CA PHE A 314 8.98 -1.95 18.06
C PHE A 314 10.37 -2.36 17.55
N TYR A 315 10.40 -3.06 16.45
CA TYR A 315 11.63 -3.51 15.81
C TYR A 315 11.81 -2.79 14.47
N THR A 316 12.98 -2.22 14.26
CA THR A 316 13.41 -1.76 12.93
C THR A 316 13.99 -2.96 12.21
N THR A 317 13.38 -3.36 11.10
CA THR A 317 13.71 -4.56 10.34
C THR A 317 14.21 -4.25 8.93
N ILE A 318 14.70 -5.28 8.23
CA ILE A 318 15.06 -5.17 6.80
C ILE A 318 13.86 -5.08 5.85
N SER A 319 12.63 -5.22 6.38
CA SER A 319 11.36 -5.05 5.62
C SER A 319 10.54 -3.85 6.15
N PRO A 320 11.04 -2.61 6.04
CA PRO A 320 10.55 -1.45 6.79
C PRO A 320 9.12 -1.03 6.48
N SER A 321 8.55 -1.40 5.33
CA SER A 321 7.13 -1.10 5.02
C SER A 321 6.14 -1.89 5.88
N MET A 322 6.62 -2.91 6.60
CA MET A 322 5.86 -3.76 7.51
C MET A 322 6.12 -3.41 8.99
N ASP A 323 7.02 -2.47 9.29
CA ASP A 323 7.34 -2.02 10.64
C ASP A 323 6.20 -1.15 11.18
N ILE A 324 5.21 -1.79 11.78
CA ILE A 324 4.02 -1.13 12.34
C ILE A 324 3.59 -1.77 13.66
N LEU A 325 3.02 -0.94 14.54
CA LEU A 325 2.30 -1.39 15.73
C LEU A 325 0.79 -1.16 15.61
N VAL A 326 0.35 -0.28 14.69
CA VAL A 326 -1.06 -0.03 14.40
C VAL A 326 -1.34 -0.22 12.93
N SER A 327 -2.15 -1.21 12.61
CA SER A 327 -2.55 -1.57 11.25
C SER A 327 -3.89 -0.90 10.91
N SER A 328 -3.83 0.22 10.21
CA SER A 328 -4.96 1.16 10.09
C SER A 328 -6.19 0.61 9.36
N ASN A 329 -6.00 -0.20 8.30
CA ASN A 329 -7.14 -0.71 7.53
C ASN A 329 -7.77 -1.98 8.10
N LEU A 330 -7.20 -2.56 9.16
CA LEU A 330 -7.82 -3.68 9.87
C LEU A 330 -9.22 -3.30 10.40
N GLU A 331 -9.41 -2.02 10.76
CA GLU A 331 -10.70 -1.48 11.15
C GLU A 331 -11.82 -1.78 10.14
N ARG A 332 -11.53 -1.66 8.82
CA ARG A 332 -12.51 -1.98 7.77
C ARG A 332 -12.89 -3.47 7.74
N LEU A 333 -11.90 -4.36 7.92
CA LEU A 333 -12.18 -5.79 8.00
C LEU A 333 -13.07 -6.10 9.20
N LEU A 334 -12.72 -5.57 10.37
CA LEU A 334 -13.48 -5.79 11.61
C LEU A 334 -14.91 -5.27 11.50
N TYR A 335 -15.11 -4.09 10.88
CA TYR A 335 -16.44 -3.56 10.59
C TYR A 335 -17.30 -4.57 9.86
N HIS A 336 -16.79 -5.17 8.78
CA HIS A 336 -17.56 -6.16 8.02
C HIS A 336 -17.76 -7.47 8.77
N LEU A 337 -16.77 -7.93 9.53
CA LEU A 337 -16.85 -9.23 10.22
C LEU A 337 -17.65 -9.18 11.53
N CYS A 338 -17.82 -8.00 12.15
CA CYS A 338 -18.69 -7.86 13.33
C CYS A 338 -20.16 -7.54 12.96
N GLY A 339 -20.53 -7.67 11.69
CA GLY A 339 -21.90 -7.42 11.22
C GLY A 339 -22.22 -5.95 11.01
N GLU A 340 -21.20 -5.12 10.73
CA GLU A 340 -21.32 -3.68 10.49
C GLU A 340 -21.83 -2.88 11.72
N ASP A 341 -21.58 -3.43 12.92
CA ASP A 341 -21.90 -2.83 14.20
C ASP A 341 -20.91 -1.72 14.55
N THR A 342 -21.31 -0.47 14.30
CA THR A 342 -20.46 0.71 14.51
C THR A 342 -20.19 1.00 15.99
N GLU A 343 -21.08 0.63 16.91
CA GLU A 343 -20.87 0.86 18.35
C GLU A 343 -19.81 -0.11 18.88
N LYS A 344 -19.92 -1.39 18.53
CA LYS A 344 -18.94 -2.42 18.87
C LYS A 344 -17.55 -2.07 18.35
N LEU A 345 -17.46 -1.72 17.06
CA LEU A 345 -16.21 -1.34 16.44
C LEU A 345 -15.60 -0.09 17.10
N THR A 346 -16.40 0.95 17.32
CA THR A 346 -15.96 2.18 18.00
C THR A 346 -15.43 1.88 19.40
N GLY A 347 -16.06 0.96 20.12
CA GLY A 347 -15.57 0.48 21.41
C GLY A 347 -14.16 -0.12 21.33
N TRP A 348 -13.88 -0.97 20.33
CA TRP A 348 -12.54 -1.54 20.12
C TRP A 348 -11.50 -0.47 19.74
N MET A 349 -11.86 0.44 18.84
CA MET A 349 -10.93 1.52 18.41
C MET A 349 -10.61 2.48 19.56
N ASN A 350 -11.58 2.82 20.38
CA ASN A 350 -11.36 3.64 21.58
C ASN A 350 -10.49 2.91 22.62
N ALA A 351 -10.69 1.62 22.82
CA ALA A 351 -9.84 0.80 23.71
C ALA A 351 -8.38 0.74 23.19
N LEU A 352 -8.19 0.62 21.86
CA LEU A 352 -6.86 0.69 21.27
C LEU A 352 -6.19 2.06 21.48
N GLN A 353 -6.96 3.14 21.34
CA GLN A 353 -6.44 4.50 21.46
C GLN A 353 -6.06 4.81 22.92
N SER A 354 -6.93 4.52 23.89
CA SER A 354 -6.76 4.86 25.29
C SER A 354 -5.95 3.82 26.06
N GLY A 355 -6.25 2.53 25.83
CA GLY A 355 -5.68 1.39 26.55
C GLY A 355 -4.58 0.63 25.82
N GLY A 356 -4.39 0.87 24.52
CA GLY A 356 -3.37 0.22 23.71
C GLY A 356 -3.70 -1.20 23.24
N ALA A 357 -4.84 -1.78 23.66
CA ALA A 357 -5.25 -3.12 23.27
C ALA A 357 -6.77 -3.24 23.24
N TYR A 358 -7.26 -4.21 22.46
CA TYR A 358 -8.66 -4.69 22.50
C TYR A 358 -8.72 -6.17 22.19
N THR A 359 -9.81 -6.83 22.60
CA THR A 359 -10.15 -8.20 22.21
C THR A 359 -11.51 -8.17 21.53
N VAL A 360 -11.61 -8.76 20.33
CA VAL A 360 -12.88 -8.90 19.63
C VAL A 360 -13.70 -10.03 20.23
N ASP A 361 -15.03 -10.01 20.03
CA ASP A 361 -15.88 -11.13 20.48
C ASP A 361 -15.56 -12.43 19.74
N ALA A 362 -15.97 -13.56 20.32
CA ALA A 362 -15.65 -14.89 19.80
C ALA A 362 -16.13 -15.10 18.36
N ALA A 363 -17.32 -14.62 18.00
CA ALA A 363 -17.87 -14.75 16.65
C ALA A 363 -17.02 -14.00 15.61
N THR A 364 -16.57 -12.78 15.93
CA THR A 364 -15.68 -12.00 15.08
C THR A 364 -14.30 -12.67 14.97
N ALA A 365 -13.75 -13.17 16.08
CA ALA A 365 -12.47 -13.89 16.08
C ALA A 365 -12.52 -15.16 15.22
N ASP A 366 -13.63 -15.93 15.31
CA ASP A 366 -13.82 -17.12 14.48
C ASP A 366 -13.96 -16.77 13.00
N ALA A 367 -14.68 -15.70 12.67
CA ALA A 367 -14.78 -15.20 11.29
C ALA A 367 -13.41 -14.77 10.72
N VAL A 368 -12.56 -14.14 11.54
CA VAL A 368 -11.18 -13.80 11.14
C VAL A 368 -10.38 -15.07 10.86
N ARG A 369 -10.36 -16.04 11.78
CA ARG A 369 -9.61 -17.30 11.62
C ARG A 369 -10.10 -18.16 10.46
N ALA A 370 -11.41 -18.14 10.18
CA ALA A 370 -11.97 -18.83 9.02
C ALA A 370 -11.40 -18.33 7.69
N LEU A 371 -11.12 -17.04 7.58
CA LEU A 371 -10.65 -16.41 6.35
C LEU A 371 -9.13 -16.23 6.30
N PHE A 372 -8.50 -15.92 7.43
CA PHE A 372 -7.09 -15.51 7.49
C PHE A 372 -6.24 -16.55 8.21
N TYR A 373 -5.00 -16.69 7.72
CA TYR A 373 -3.88 -17.30 8.43
C TYR A 373 -2.87 -16.20 8.73
N GLY A 374 -2.27 -16.20 9.91
CA GLY A 374 -1.22 -15.27 10.32
C GLY A 374 0.07 -16.00 10.66
N GLY A 375 1.17 -15.57 10.04
CA GLY A 375 2.53 -16.05 10.31
C GLY A 375 3.53 -14.90 10.31
N CYS A 376 4.76 -15.15 10.76
CA CYS A 376 5.83 -14.16 10.77
C CYS A 376 7.19 -14.79 10.48
N CYS A 377 8.08 -13.96 9.91
CA CYS A 377 9.50 -14.24 9.73
C CYS A 377 10.33 -13.12 10.34
N ASP A 378 11.41 -13.46 11.04
CA ASP A 378 12.40 -12.47 11.47
C ASP A 378 13.39 -12.14 10.33
N ASP A 379 14.33 -11.23 10.58
CA ASP A 379 15.30 -10.79 9.55
C ASP A 379 16.21 -11.93 9.10
N LYS A 380 16.60 -12.82 10.01
CA LYS A 380 17.47 -13.97 9.68
C LYS A 380 16.73 -14.96 8.79
N GLU A 381 15.51 -15.34 9.17
CA GLU A 381 14.64 -16.19 8.37
C GLU A 381 14.38 -15.56 7.00
N THR A 382 14.15 -14.25 6.95
CA THR A 382 13.94 -13.50 5.70
C THR A 382 15.13 -13.62 4.75
N VAL A 383 16.35 -13.46 5.23
CA VAL A 383 17.57 -13.63 4.43
C VAL A 383 17.72 -15.07 3.93
N GLU A 384 17.43 -16.07 4.77
CA GLU A 384 17.43 -17.48 4.39
C GLU A 384 16.39 -17.78 3.29
N VAL A 385 15.19 -17.17 3.37
CA VAL A 385 14.15 -17.31 2.35
C VAL A 385 14.57 -16.66 1.02
N ILE A 386 15.22 -15.49 1.02
CA ILE A 386 15.75 -14.88 -0.21
C ILE A 386 16.72 -15.85 -0.89
N ARG A 387 17.69 -16.41 -0.14
CA ARG A 387 18.66 -17.35 -0.63
C ARG A 387 17.99 -18.59 -1.22
N ASN A 388 17.13 -19.23 -0.44
CA ASN A 388 16.49 -20.49 -0.82
C ASN A 388 15.59 -20.33 -2.05
N THR A 389 14.82 -19.23 -2.14
CA THR A 389 13.98 -18.93 -3.30
C THR A 389 14.82 -18.68 -4.54
N PHE A 390 15.94 -17.98 -4.40
CA PHE A 390 16.83 -17.73 -5.54
C PHE A 390 17.53 -19.01 -6.00
N GLU A 391 18.06 -19.83 -5.09
CA GLU A 391 18.75 -21.08 -5.42
C GLU A 391 17.78 -22.13 -6.02
N LYS A 392 16.56 -22.22 -5.50
CA LYS A 392 15.59 -23.22 -5.91
C LYS A 392 14.82 -22.81 -7.16
N ASP A 393 14.30 -21.59 -7.17
CA ASP A 393 13.32 -21.13 -8.16
C ASP A 393 13.92 -20.10 -9.15
N GLY A 394 15.18 -19.68 -8.96
CA GLY A 394 15.83 -18.64 -9.75
C GLY A 394 15.20 -17.25 -9.59
N TYR A 395 14.33 -17.08 -8.58
CA TYR A 395 13.59 -15.83 -8.36
C TYR A 395 14.21 -15.00 -7.23
N LEU A 396 14.56 -13.74 -7.55
CA LEU A 396 15.15 -12.81 -6.60
C LEU A 396 14.05 -12.02 -5.88
N CYS A 397 13.78 -12.35 -4.62
CA CYS A 397 12.84 -11.61 -3.78
C CYS A 397 13.46 -10.32 -3.23
N ASP A 398 12.63 -9.27 -3.05
CA ASP A 398 12.91 -8.25 -2.04
C ASP A 398 12.60 -8.78 -0.63
N THR A 399 13.02 -8.04 0.39
CA THR A 399 12.87 -8.45 1.79
C THR A 399 11.41 -8.64 2.22
N HIS A 400 10.47 -7.83 1.73
CA HIS A 400 9.06 -7.95 2.04
C HIS A 400 8.43 -9.18 1.38
N THR A 401 8.74 -9.41 0.10
CA THR A 401 8.29 -10.59 -0.64
C THR A 401 8.82 -11.87 0.01
N ALA A 402 10.07 -11.85 0.47
CA ALA A 402 10.66 -12.99 1.17
C ALA A 402 9.91 -13.34 2.46
N VAL A 403 9.50 -12.34 3.26
CA VAL A 403 8.63 -12.58 4.43
C VAL A 403 7.33 -13.27 4.01
N ALA A 404 6.72 -12.85 2.89
CA ALA A 404 5.49 -13.48 2.40
C ALA A 404 5.71 -14.93 1.95
N VAL A 405 6.80 -15.20 1.22
CA VAL A 405 7.18 -16.56 0.79
C VAL A 405 7.42 -17.46 2.01
N GLY A 406 8.21 -17.01 2.99
CA GLY A 406 8.50 -17.79 4.19
C GLY A 406 7.26 -18.11 5.01
N VAL A 407 6.34 -17.14 5.18
CA VAL A 407 5.06 -17.39 5.87
C VAL A 407 4.16 -18.32 5.07
N TYR A 408 4.18 -18.26 3.75
CA TYR A 408 3.46 -19.21 2.91
C TYR A 408 4.00 -20.65 3.07
N GLU A 409 5.31 -20.82 3.15
CA GLU A 409 5.94 -22.12 3.42
C GLU A 409 5.56 -22.67 4.82
N GLN A 410 5.48 -21.80 5.83
CA GLN A 410 4.94 -22.17 7.15
C GLN A 410 3.49 -22.67 7.02
N TYR A 411 2.64 -21.95 6.30
CA TYR A 411 1.25 -22.31 6.06
C TYR A 411 1.13 -23.68 5.37
N LEU A 412 1.88 -23.92 4.30
CA LEU A 412 1.89 -25.21 3.60
C LEU A 412 2.28 -26.35 4.51
N LYS A 413 3.33 -26.15 5.33
CA LYS A 413 3.81 -27.17 6.28
C LYS A 413 2.78 -27.50 7.37
N GLU A 414 2.05 -26.47 7.84
CA GLU A 414 1.07 -26.64 8.90
C GLU A 414 -0.26 -27.24 8.41
N THR A 415 -0.68 -26.92 7.19
CA THR A 415 -2.02 -27.26 6.70
C THR A 415 -2.05 -28.35 5.62
N GLY A 416 -0.98 -28.51 4.85
CA GLY A 416 -0.97 -29.36 3.67
C GLY A 416 -1.86 -28.84 2.51
N ASP A 417 -2.29 -27.58 2.53
CA ASP A 417 -3.16 -26.99 1.52
C ASP A 417 -2.41 -26.79 0.19
N ASN A 418 -2.86 -27.44 -0.87
CA ASN A 418 -2.26 -27.39 -2.21
C ASN A 418 -2.99 -26.41 -3.16
N THR A 419 -3.87 -25.56 -2.64
CA THR A 419 -4.55 -24.52 -3.43
C THR A 419 -3.51 -23.56 -4.05
N PRO A 420 -3.56 -23.28 -5.36
CA PRO A 420 -2.63 -22.34 -6.00
C PRO A 420 -2.59 -20.99 -5.27
N ALA A 421 -1.39 -20.46 -5.06
CA ALA A 421 -1.22 -19.22 -4.32
C ALA A 421 -0.69 -18.07 -5.18
N VAL A 422 -1.30 -16.90 -5.02
CA VAL A 422 -0.82 -15.62 -5.53
C VAL A 422 -0.13 -14.88 -4.39
N ILE A 423 1.18 -14.70 -4.49
CA ILE A 423 2.03 -14.02 -3.50
C ILE A 423 2.32 -12.60 -4.01
N ALA A 424 1.90 -11.60 -3.26
CA ALA A 424 2.14 -10.20 -3.62
C ALA A 424 3.61 -9.82 -3.41
N SER A 425 4.33 -9.55 -4.50
CA SER A 425 5.67 -8.96 -4.49
C SER A 425 5.55 -7.44 -4.52
N THR A 426 5.88 -6.80 -3.41
CA THR A 426 5.49 -5.42 -3.13
C THR A 426 6.56 -4.38 -3.39
N ALA A 427 7.81 -4.81 -3.63
CA ALA A 427 8.92 -3.93 -3.97
C ALA A 427 9.96 -4.63 -4.84
N SER A 428 10.71 -3.85 -5.61
CA SER A 428 11.88 -4.36 -6.32
C SER A 428 13.02 -4.65 -5.33
N PRO A 429 13.77 -5.77 -5.48
CA PRO A 429 14.94 -6.07 -4.65
C PRO A 429 16.01 -4.96 -4.71
N TYR A 430 16.06 -4.22 -5.79
CA TYR A 430 17.02 -3.11 -5.99
C TYR A 430 16.73 -1.85 -5.17
N LYS A 431 15.65 -1.83 -4.39
CA LYS A 431 15.39 -0.79 -3.38
C LYS A 431 16.10 -1.07 -2.05
N PHE A 432 16.48 -2.32 -1.83
CA PHE A 432 17.10 -2.82 -0.61
C PHE A 432 18.33 -3.69 -0.93
N PRO A 433 19.24 -3.23 -1.83
CA PRO A 433 20.32 -4.09 -2.31
C PRO A 433 21.25 -4.54 -1.17
N ASP A 434 21.52 -3.70 -0.19
CA ASP A 434 22.30 -4.02 0.99
C ASP A 434 21.73 -5.25 1.73
N SER A 435 20.45 -5.23 2.08
CA SER A 435 19.78 -6.32 2.81
C SER A 435 19.60 -7.58 1.95
N VAL A 436 19.38 -7.42 0.65
CA VAL A 436 19.24 -8.57 -0.26
C VAL A 436 20.58 -9.26 -0.49
N LEU A 437 21.69 -8.50 -0.53
CA LEU A 437 23.04 -9.05 -0.64
C LEU A 437 23.47 -9.91 0.57
N ASP A 438 22.82 -9.77 1.72
CA ASP A 438 23.05 -10.67 2.87
C ASP A 438 22.69 -12.14 2.56
N ALA A 439 21.86 -12.37 1.55
CA ALA A 439 21.57 -13.72 1.06
C ALA A 439 22.69 -14.34 0.21
N PHE A 440 23.67 -13.54 -0.20
CA PHE A 440 24.80 -13.97 -1.04
C PHE A 440 26.10 -13.89 -0.25
N ASP A 441 26.98 -14.88 -0.43
CA ASP A 441 28.31 -14.89 0.22
C ASP A 441 29.26 -13.93 -0.53
N CYS A 442 29.14 -12.62 -0.27
CA CYS A 442 29.93 -11.59 -0.95
C CYS A 442 30.31 -10.43 -0.01
N GLU A 443 31.41 -9.75 -0.33
CA GLU A 443 31.75 -8.48 0.29
C GLU A 443 30.91 -7.34 -0.32
N LYS A 444 30.17 -6.59 0.52
CA LYS A 444 29.29 -5.52 0.07
C LYS A 444 30.05 -4.21 -0.16
N PRO A 445 29.85 -3.54 -1.30
CA PRO A 445 30.36 -2.17 -1.51
C PRO A 445 29.69 -1.19 -0.54
N ALA A 446 30.34 -0.05 -0.29
CA ALA A 446 29.75 1.02 0.52
C ALA A 446 28.79 1.94 -0.25
N ASP A 447 28.81 1.91 -1.59
CA ASP A 447 27.95 2.72 -2.44
C ASP A 447 26.68 1.96 -2.82
N PRO A 448 25.47 2.48 -2.56
CA PRO A 448 24.21 1.78 -2.85
C PRO A 448 24.02 1.41 -4.33
N PHE A 449 24.60 2.20 -5.25
CA PHE A 449 24.53 1.85 -6.68
C PHE A 449 25.51 0.75 -7.05
N ALA A 450 26.68 0.69 -6.40
CA ALA A 450 27.60 -0.43 -6.57
C ALA A 450 27.04 -1.73 -5.95
N GLU A 451 26.31 -1.64 -4.84
CA GLU A 451 25.53 -2.77 -4.29
C GLU A 451 24.50 -3.29 -5.29
N ALA A 452 23.73 -2.39 -5.92
CA ALA A 452 22.75 -2.77 -6.94
C ALA A 452 23.43 -3.42 -8.17
N GLU A 453 24.59 -2.92 -8.61
CA GLU A 453 25.36 -3.50 -9.70
C GLU A 453 25.90 -4.89 -9.33
N LEU A 454 26.40 -5.06 -8.11
CA LEU A 454 26.86 -6.35 -7.59
C LEU A 454 25.70 -7.35 -7.53
N LEU A 455 24.55 -6.93 -7.01
CA LEU A 455 23.35 -7.76 -6.94
C LEU A 455 22.88 -8.19 -8.34
N ALA A 456 22.86 -7.28 -9.31
CA ALA A 456 22.52 -7.59 -10.70
C ALA A 456 23.48 -8.63 -11.32
N LYS A 457 24.77 -8.49 -11.03
CA LYS A 457 25.79 -9.44 -11.50
C LYS A 457 25.62 -10.84 -10.88
N LEU A 458 25.36 -10.91 -9.57
CA LEU A 458 25.21 -12.19 -8.86
C LEU A 458 23.91 -12.91 -9.21
N SER A 459 22.82 -12.16 -9.36
CA SER A 459 21.49 -12.72 -9.65
C SER A 459 21.20 -12.87 -11.14
N ASN A 460 22.03 -12.30 -12.02
CA ASN A 460 21.77 -12.19 -13.46
C ASN A 460 20.40 -11.52 -13.77
N THR A 461 19.98 -10.57 -12.95
CA THR A 461 18.73 -9.81 -13.14
C THR A 461 19.05 -8.37 -13.52
N LYS A 462 18.03 -7.64 -14.04
CA LYS A 462 18.21 -6.28 -14.53
C LYS A 462 17.81 -5.25 -13.48
N ILE A 463 18.66 -4.24 -13.26
CA ILE A 463 18.29 -3.08 -12.42
C ILE A 463 17.18 -2.30 -13.13
N PRO A 464 16.05 -2.01 -12.44
CA PRO A 464 14.97 -1.20 -13.01
C PRO A 464 15.47 0.19 -13.46
N ALA A 465 14.98 0.65 -14.60
CA ALA A 465 15.37 1.95 -15.16
C ALA A 465 15.16 3.13 -14.18
N PRO A 466 14.06 3.20 -13.38
CA PRO A 466 13.90 4.24 -12.38
C PRO A 466 15.01 4.28 -11.32
N ILE A 467 15.56 3.13 -10.93
CA ILE A 467 16.68 3.04 -9.97
C ILE A 467 18.00 3.50 -10.64
N THR A 468 18.27 3.01 -11.85
CA THR A 468 19.48 3.41 -12.59
C THR A 468 19.51 4.92 -12.84
N ALA A 469 18.38 5.53 -13.18
CA ALA A 469 18.27 6.95 -13.46
C ALA A 469 18.61 7.85 -12.25
N LEU A 470 18.47 7.36 -11.02
CA LEU A 470 18.78 8.12 -9.80
C LEU A 470 20.25 8.54 -9.70
N ARG A 471 21.16 7.78 -10.33
CA ARG A 471 22.60 8.08 -10.28
C ARG A 471 22.94 9.46 -10.83
N THR A 472 22.24 9.87 -11.89
CA THR A 472 22.50 11.12 -12.62
C THR A 472 21.54 12.25 -12.27
N LYS A 473 20.46 11.98 -11.53
CA LYS A 473 19.49 13.01 -11.12
C LYS A 473 20.12 13.98 -10.11
N SER A 474 19.89 15.28 -10.31
CA SER A 474 20.31 16.30 -9.36
C SER A 474 19.47 16.26 -8.08
N VAL A 475 20.10 16.48 -6.94
CA VAL A 475 19.40 16.71 -5.67
C VAL A 475 18.67 18.06 -5.76
N ARG A 476 17.37 18.05 -5.49
CA ARG A 476 16.52 19.25 -5.48
C ARG A 476 16.11 19.69 -4.08
N PHE A 477 16.00 18.75 -3.17
CA PHE A 477 15.51 19.00 -1.81
C PHE A 477 16.58 18.64 -0.78
N GLU A 478 16.98 19.66 -0.02
CA GLU A 478 17.91 19.57 1.11
C GLU A 478 17.29 20.22 2.36
N ASN A 479 15.95 20.47 2.32
CA ASN A 479 15.26 21.11 3.41
C ASN A 479 15.27 20.22 4.67
N THR A 480 15.53 20.84 5.80
CA THR A 480 15.44 20.21 7.12
C THR A 480 14.69 21.14 8.07
N CYS A 481 13.94 20.58 9.01
CA CYS A 481 13.30 21.34 10.07
C CYS A 481 13.21 20.52 11.38
N ALA A 482 13.03 21.22 12.50
CA ALA A 482 12.63 20.54 13.72
C ALA A 482 11.15 20.15 13.67
N ALA A 483 10.75 19.11 14.41
CA ALA A 483 9.35 18.68 14.46
C ALA A 483 8.37 19.80 14.91
N ALA A 484 8.87 20.75 15.72
CA ALA A 484 8.10 21.92 16.15
C ALA A 484 7.82 22.92 15.03
N ASP A 485 8.68 23.01 14.03
CA ASP A 485 8.66 24.03 12.96
C ASP A 485 7.94 23.53 11.70
N MET A 486 7.44 22.31 11.69
CA MET A 486 6.78 21.71 10.52
C MET A 486 5.58 22.54 10.01
N ALA A 487 4.81 23.16 10.92
CA ALA A 487 3.64 23.97 10.54
C ALA A 487 4.07 25.24 9.78
N ASP A 488 5.13 25.90 10.23
CA ASP A 488 5.66 27.09 9.56
C ASP A 488 6.29 26.73 8.22
N PHE A 489 6.99 25.61 8.13
CA PHE A 489 7.49 25.08 6.86
C PHE A 489 6.33 24.83 5.85
N VAL A 490 5.18 24.32 6.31
CA VAL A 490 4.00 24.14 5.46
C VAL A 490 3.50 25.50 4.98
N ARG A 491 3.33 26.51 5.86
CA ARG A 491 2.87 27.87 5.48
C ARG A 491 3.74 28.47 4.39
N GLU A 492 5.04 28.44 4.61
CA GLU A 492 6.01 28.99 3.65
C GLU A 492 5.96 28.27 2.30
N THR A 493 5.90 26.94 2.32
CA THR A 493 5.89 26.13 1.09
C THR A 493 4.62 26.35 0.27
N VAL A 494 3.45 26.37 0.91
CA VAL A 494 2.17 26.56 0.21
C VAL A 494 1.74 28.04 0.12
N ARG A 495 2.56 28.96 0.59
CA ARG A 495 2.37 30.43 0.48
C ARG A 495 1.02 30.91 1.05
N VAL A 496 0.77 30.62 2.29
CA VAL A 496 -0.42 31.03 3.05
C VAL A 496 -0.01 31.74 4.35
#